data_aa3c78edda3120fdbe65140e19f808fd
#
_entry.id   aa3c78edda3120fdbe65140e19f808fd
#
_cell.length_a   1.000
_cell.length_b   1.000
_cell.length_c   1.000
_cell.angle_alpha   90.00
_cell.angle_beta   90.00
_cell.angle_gamma   90.00
#
_symmetry.space_group_name_H-M   'P 1'
#
loop_
_entity.id
_entity.type
_entity.pdbx_description
1 polymer ?
#
loop_
_entity_poly.entity_id
_entity_poly.type
_entity_poly.pdbx_seq_one_letter_code
_entity_poly.pdbx_strand_id
1 'polypeptide(L)'
;MPIRITRRDFATLAGGFLVSPKAIAQTDTPLVTRAIPSSDERIPAVGLGTAYVFDQDDETTRSKADAVVQALIRGGGRLIDTASTYGDAESVLGKVTAAAGLRDKLFIATKLESPDAQELKRSLARLKTARVDLLQLHNVRSKQQSLERFREWKGQGVCRYVGITSTSRRDYPAVEAVLKREKPDFVQIDYSLDNRGAEKSILPLAAEVRAGVLTAVPYGNGRLFRLVHGKELPDWARVFANSWGQFFLKYLLGDPRVTAVIPGTGDPSHMTDNAGAMRGPLPDPDQRRRMIEFVESL
;
A
#
# COMPACT_ATOMS: atom_id res chain seq x y z
N MET A 1 76.61 26.72 0.07
CA MET A 1 76.54 25.27 -0.22
C MET A 1 75.08 24.85 -0.07
N PRO A 2 74.34 24.49 -1.13
CA PRO A 2 72.96 24.03 -1.01
C PRO A 2 72.95 22.53 -0.85
N ILE A 3 72.22 22.05 0.14
CA ILE A 3 71.93 20.63 0.42
C ILE A 3 70.93 20.11 -0.59
N ARG A 4 71.35 19.12 -1.38
CA ARG A 4 70.45 18.37 -2.30
C ARG A 4 69.66 17.33 -1.50
N ILE A 5 68.37 17.46 -1.46
CA ILE A 5 67.47 16.44 -0.94
C ILE A 5 67.13 15.47 -2.10
N THR A 6 67.46 14.20 -1.94
CA THR A 6 67.25 13.14 -2.92
C THR A 6 65.87 12.53 -2.76
N ARG A 7 65.34 12.01 -3.90
CA ARG A 7 63.97 11.48 -4.11
C ARG A 7 63.64 10.16 -3.35
N ARG A 8 64.26 9.89 -2.18
CA ARG A 8 64.09 8.60 -1.49
C ARG A 8 63.44 8.67 -0.10
N ASP A 9 62.99 9.84 0.37
CA ASP A 9 62.46 9.99 1.74
C ASP A 9 60.95 10.29 1.81
N PHE A 10 60.17 9.88 0.77
CA PHE A 10 58.70 9.98 0.78
C PHE A 10 58.06 8.60 0.59
N ALA A 11 58.33 7.71 1.49
CA ALA A 11 57.59 6.44 1.57
C ALA A 11 57.43 6.08 3.05
N THR A 12 56.43 6.70 3.72
CA THR A 12 55.73 6.06 4.87
C THR A 12 54.64 7.02 5.39
N LEU A 13 53.47 6.44 5.66
CA LEU A 13 52.30 7.02 6.31
C LEU A 13 51.26 7.71 5.39
N ALA A 14 50.66 6.93 4.51
CA ALA A 14 49.27 7.12 4.15
C ALA A 14 48.47 5.88 4.56
N GLY A 15 48.22 5.74 5.85
CA GLY A 15 47.21 4.83 6.39
C GLY A 15 45.84 5.36 6.03
N GLY A 16 45.39 5.09 4.79
CA GLY A 16 44.03 5.38 4.36
C GLY A 16 43.07 4.47 5.14
N PHE A 17 42.33 5.03 6.07
CA PHE A 17 41.10 4.41 6.56
C PHE A 17 40.15 4.27 5.38
N LEU A 18 40.13 3.12 4.75
CA LEU A 18 39.06 2.68 3.89
C LEU A 18 37.83 2.50 4.80
N VAL A 19 37.02 3.56 4.93
CA VAL A 19 35.67 3.44 5.41
C VAL A 19 34.94 2.73 4.28
N SER A 20 34.88 1.40 4.33
CA SER A 20 33.97 0.64 3.51
C SER A 20 32.56 1.17 3.77
N PRO A 21 31.79 1.58 2.74
CA PRO A 21 30.39 1.83 2.95
C PRO A 21 29.81 0.51 3.46
N LYS A 22 29.33 0.49 4.71
CA LYS A 22 28.48 -0.60 5.18
C LYS A 22 27.33 -0.68 4.19
N ALA A 23 27.42 -1.63 3.26
CA ALA A 23 26.27 -2.09 2.52
C ALA A 23 25.24 -2.41 3.61
N ILE A 24 24.14 -1.65 3.64
CA ILE A 24 22.99 -1.95 4.49
C ILE A 24 22.59 -3.34 4.04
N ALA A 25 22.96 -4.35 4.81
CA ALA A 25 22.54 -5.72 4.58
C ALA A 25 21.02 -5.66 4.52
N GLN A 26 20.48 -5.99 3.36
CA GLN A 26 19.07 -6.24 3.19
C GLN A 26 18.76 -7.35 4.20
N THR A 27 18.12 -6.98 5.31
CA THR A 27 17.90 -7.89 6.44
C THR A 27 17.13 -9.09 5.91
N ASP A 28 17.64 -10.30 6.18
CA ASP A 28 17.02 -11.61 5.88
C ASP A 28 15.67 -11.83 6.62
N THR A 29 15.07 -10.75 7.11
CA THR A 29 13.78 -10.79 7.80
C THR A 29 12.67 -11.10 6.79
N PRO A 30 11.94 -12.22 6.96
CA PRO A 30 10.89 -12.61 6.04
C PRO A 30 9.88 -11.49 5.80
N LEU A 31 9.43 -11.38 4.56
CA LEU A 31 8.42 -10.41 4.16
C LEU A 31 7.05 -10.84 4.69
N VAL A 32 6.33 -9.94 5.33
CA VAL A 32 4.93 -10.16 5.71
C VAL A 32 4.09 -10.23 4.45
N THR A 33 3.57 -11.41 4.17
CA THR A 33 2.60 -11.67 3.09
C THR A 33 1.31 -12.20 3.68
N ARG A 34 0.18 -11.95 3.01
CA ARG A 34 -1.13 -12.47 3.41
C ARG A 34 -1.77 -13.22 2.25
N ALA A 35 -2.46 -14.31 2.57
CA ALA A 35 -3.27 -15.01 1.59
C ALA A 35 -4.50 -14.17 1.22
N ILE A 36 -4.89 -14.21 -0.06
CA ILE A 36 -6.20 -13.79 -0.53
C ILE A 36 -7.16 -14.94 -0.18
N PRO A 37 -8.15 -14.74 0.73
CA PRO A 37 -8.90 -15.87 1.28
C PRO A 37 -9.70 -16.68 0.25
N SER A 38 -10.04 -16.07 -0.92
CA SER A 38 -10.78 -16.75 -1.99
C SER A 38 -9.91 -17.64 -2.88
N SER A 39 -8.58 -17.51 -2.86
CA SER A 39 -7.69 -18.23 -3.79
C SER A 39 -6.41 -18.80 -3.15
N ASP A 40 -6.14 -18.45 -1.90
CA ASP A 40 -4.90 -18.74 -1.18
C ASP A 40 -3.61 -18.14 -1.81
N GLU A 41 -3.72 -17.36 -2.92
CA GLU A 41 -2.60 -16.59 -3.45
C GLU A 41 -2.09 -15.61 -2.39
N ARG A 42 -0.77 -15.57 -2.20
CA ARG A 42 -0.17 -14.67 -1.20
C ARG A 42 0.31 -13.38 -1.86
N ILE A 43 -0.06 -12.26 -1.25
CA ILE A 43 0.43 -10.94 -1.66
C ILE A 43 1.20 -10.26 -0.52
N PRO A 44 2.20 -9.42 -0.84
CA PRO A 44 2.86 -8.56 0.14
C PRO A 44 1.86 -7.62 0.82
N ALA A 45 2.00 -7.44 2.13
CA ALA A 45 0.98 -6.80 2.95
C ALA A 45 0.97 -5.26 2.89
N VAL A 46 1.88 -4.61 2.17
CA VAL A 46 1.88 -3.17 1.90
C VAL A 46 1.83 -2.92 0.40
N GLY A 47 0.87 -2.12 -0.03
CA GLY A 47 0.73 -1.61 -1.38
C GLY A 47 0.95 -0.11 -1.48
N LEU A 48 0.61 0.46 -2.62
CA LEU A 48 0.64 1.89 -2.94
C LEU A 48 -0.75 2.35 -3.35
N GLY A 49 -1.31 3.37 -2.67
CA GLY A 49 -2.49 4.10 -3.11
C GLY A 49 -2.09 5.29 -4.00
N THR A 50 -2.85 5.56 -5.04
CA THR A 50 -2.54 6.63 -6.03
C THR A 50 -3.47 7.85 -5.94
N ALA A 51 -4.48 7.82 -5.07
CA ALA A 51 -5.38 8.96 -4.87
C ALA A 51 -4.60 10.21 -4.44
N TYR A 52 -4.84 11.34 -5.12
CA TYR A 52 -4.22 12.66 -4.84
C TYR A 52 -2.70 12.73 -4.99
N VAL A 53 -2.03 11.73 -5.55
CA VAL A 53 -0.56 11.73 -5.69
C VAL A 53 -0.08 11.66 -7.14
N PHE A 54 -0.89 11.12 -8.06
CA PHE A 54 -0.59 11.01 -9.49
C PHE A 54 -1.73 11.58 -10.34
N ASP A 55 -2.33 12.65 -9.89
CA ASP A 55 -3.55 13.25 -10.45
C ASP A 55 -3.32 14.14 -11.68
N GLN A 56 -2.05 14.40 -12.07
CA GLN A 56 -1.67 15.15 -13.26
C GLN A 56 -0.66 14.35 -14.10
N ASP A 57 -0.89 14.27 -15.41
CA ASP A 57 -0.05 13.52 -16.34
C ASP A 57 1.03 14.41 -16.98
N ASP A 58 1.96 14.90 -16.18
CA ASP A 58 3.16 15.63 -16.63
C ASP A 58 4.45 14.82 -16.39
N GLU A 59 5.57 15.33 -16.90
CA GLU A 59 6.87 14.66 -16.80
C GLU A 59 7.35 14.54 -15.34
N THR A 60 7.12 15.58 -14.53
CA THR A 60 7.51 15.60 -13.12
C THR A 60 6.75 14.53 -12.34
N THR A 61 5.45 14.45 -12.55
CA THR A 61 4.58 13.45 -11.89
C THR A 61 4.94 12.04 -12.33
N ARG A 62 5.20 11.82 -13.64
CA ARG A 62 5.65 10.51 -14.14
C ARG A 62 6.99 10.08 -13.56
N SER A 63 7.96 11.00 -13.47
CA SER A 63 9.27 10.72 -12.85
C SER A 63 9.13 10.35 -11.36
N LYS A 64 8.32 11.09 -10.62
CA LYS A 64 8.01 10.75 -9.21
C LYS A 64 7.30 9.40 -9.09
N ALA A 65 6.30 9.15 -9.94
CA ALA A 65 5.56 7.89 -9.95
C ALA A 65 6.48 6.69 -10.22
N ASP A 66 7.39 6.80 -11.19
CA ASP A 66 8.39 5.74 -11.44
C ASP A 66 9.25 5.50 -10.21
N ALA A 67 9.82 6.54 -9.61
CA ALA A 67 10.65 6.42 -8.42
C ALA A 67 9.91 5.76 -7.24
N VAL A 68 8.63 6.09 -7.03
CA VAL A 68 7.78 5.50 -5.98
C VAL A 68 7.45 4.03 -6.29
N VAL A 69 7.08 3.70 -7.54
CA VAL A 69 6.81 2.32 -7.97
C VAL A 69 8.07 1.45 -7.83
N GLN A 70 9.24 1.96 -8.21
CA GLN A 70 10.52 1.27 -8.02
C GLN A 70 10.83 1.07 -6.52
N ALA A 71 10.54 2.06 -5.65
CA ALA A 71 10.71 1.93 -4.21
C ALA A 71 9.79 0.84 -3.62
N LEU A 72 8.52 0.77 -4.05
CA LEU A 72 7.59 -0.30 -3.70
C LEU A 72 8.17 -1.68 -4.05
N ILE A 73 8.61 -1.85 -5.31
CA ILE A 73 9.14 -3.14 -5.80
C ILE A 73 10.43 -3.52 -5.06
N ARG A 74 11.37 -2.58 -4.86
CA ARG A 74 12.60 -2.84 -4.08
C ARG A 74 12.29 -3.23 -2.64
N GLY A 75 11.22 -2.67 -2.05
CA GLY A 75 10.73 -3.04 -0.72
C GLY A 75 10.09 -4.43 -0.65
N GLY A 76 9.81 -5.07 -1.82
CA GLY A 76 9.14 -6.36 -1.95
C GLY A 76 7.61 -6.24 -2.13
N GLY A 77 7.06 -5.01 -2.24
CA GLY A 77 5.66 -4.77 -2.52
C GLY A 77 5.33 -4.97 -4.01
N ARG A 78 4.06 -5.24 -4.31
CA ARG A 78 3.58 -5.35 -5.70
C ARG A 78 2.17 -4.83 -5.92
N LEU A 79 1.40 -4.57 -4.87
CA LEU A 79 0.04 -4.06 -4.98
C LEU A 79 0.06 -2.55 -5.24
N ILE A 80 -0.63 -2.11 -6.30
CA ILE A 80 -0.92 -0.70 -6.57
C ILE A 80 -2.42 -0.54 -6.75
N ASP A 81 -3.00 0.38 -5.99
CA ASP A 81 -4.43 0.69 -5.99
C ASP A 81 -4.67 2.07 -6.62
N THR A 82 -5.52 2.10 -7.63
CA THR A 82 -5.96 3.30 -8.34
C THR A 82 -7.48 3.30 -8.54
N ALA A 83 -8.03 4.26 -9.29
CA ALA A 83 -9.44 4.30 -9.68
C ALA A 83 -9.63 5.14 -10.95
N SER A 84 -10.71 4.87 -11.68
CA SER A 84 -11.12 5.63 -12.87
C SER A 84 -11.32 7.12 -12.62
N THR A 85 -11.59 7.50 -11.37
CA THR A 85 -11.91 8.86 -10.93
C THR A 85 -10.75 9.59 -10.24
N TYR A 86 -9.54 9.00 -10.20
CA TYR A 86 -8.37 9.63 -9.58
C TYR A 86 -7.57 10.50 -10.57
N GLY A 87 -8.25 11.47 -11.21
CA GLY A 87 -7.60 12.32 -12.20
C GLY A 87 -6.86 11.52 -13.26
N ASP A 88 -5.59 11.81 -13.47
CA ASP A 88 -4.72 11.13 -14.44
C ASP A 88 -3.97 9.92 -13.87
N ALA A 89 -4.25 9.49 -12.63
CA ALA A 89 -3.47 8.45 -11.94
C ALA A 89 -3.35 7.14 -12.74
N GLU A 90 -4.44 6.68 -13.40
CA GLU A 90 -4.37 5.50 -14.26
C GLU A 90 -3.48 5.72 -15.49
N SER A 91 -3.50 6.93 -16.08
CA SER A 91 -2.66 7.27 -17.25
C SER A 91 -1.18 7.32 -16.88
N VAL A 92 -0.86 7.97 -15.76
CA VAL A 92 0.50 8.04 -15.22
C VAL A 92 1.02 6.64 -14.92
N LEU A 93 0.25 5.83 -14.17
CA LEU A 93 0.61 4.47 -13.82
C LEU A 93 0.80 3.60 -15.07
N GLY A 94 -0.11 3.67 -16.03
CA GLY A 94 -0.02 2.93 -17.29
C GLY A 94 1.22 3.28 -18.11
N LYS A 95 1.60 4.57 -18.18
CA LYS A 95 2.82 5.01 -18.86
C LYS A 95 4.08 4.51 -18.18
N VAL A 96 4.17 4.67 -16.84
CA VAL A 96 5.32 4.26 -16.04
C VAL A 96 5.53 2.75 -16.10
N THR A 97 4.47 1.97 -15.87
CA THR A 97 4.57 0.51 -15.81
C THR A 97 4.82 -0.12 -17.16
N ALA A 98 4.27 0.46 -18.26
CA ALA A 98 4.53 0.00 -19.62
C ALA A 98 5.97 0.30 -20.06
N ALA A 99 6.47 1.52 -19.80
CA ALA A 99 7.83 1.91 -20.15
C ALA A 99 8.89 1.04 -19.46
N ALA A 100 8.63 0.64 -18.20
CA ALA A 100 9.55 -0.18 -17.41
C ALA A 100 9.29 -1.71 -17.53
N GLY A 101 8.30 -2.15 -18.32
CA GLY A 101 7.97 -3.58 -18.47
C GLY A 101 7.53 -4.24 -17.15
N LEU A 102 6.80 -3.51 -16.30
CA LEU A 102 6.50 -3.95 -14.93
C LEU A 102 5.13 -4.61 -14.75
N ARG A 103 4.26 -4.62 -15.79
CA ARG A 103 2.87 -5.08 -15.64
C ARG A 103 2.76 -6.45 -14.96
N ASP A 104 3.55 -7.41 -15.37
CA ASP A 104 3.48 -8.79 -14.87
C ASP A 104 4.11 -8.95 -13.46
N LYS A 105 4.84 -7.96 -12.99
CA LYS A 105 5.42 -7.94 -11.63
C LYS A 105 4.47 -7.32 -10.61
N LEU A 106 3.42 -6.63 -11.06
CA LEU A 106 2.53 -5.85 -10.23
C LEU A 106 1.15 -6.51 -10.09
N PHE A 107 0.54 -6.31 -8.96
CA PHE A 107 -0.87 -6.57 -8.69
C PHE A 107 -1.61 -5.24 -8.81
N ILE A 108 -2.29 -5.01 -9.92
CA ILE A 108 -2.99 -3.75 -10.20
C ILE A 108 -4.45 -3.88 -9.77
N ALA A 109 -4.86 -3.03 -8.84
CA ALA A 109 -6.25 -2.85 -8.44
C ALA A 109 -6.77 -1.51 -8.97
N THR A 110 -7.94 -1.51 -9.63
CA THR A 110 -8.65 -0.29 -10.01
C THR A 110 -10.13 -0.38 -9.64
N LYS A 111 -10.84 0.74 -9.79
CA LYS A 111 -12.23 0.88 -9.37
C LYS A 111 -13.04 1.61 -10.44
N LEU A 112 -14.29 1.21 -10.59
CA LEU A 112 -15.27 1.88 -11.43
C LEU A 112 -16.43 2.39 -10.55
N GLU A 113 -16.98 3.55 -10.90
CA GLU A 113 -18.14 4.12 -10.18
C GLU A 113 -19.41 3.32 -10.45
N SER A 114 -19.49 2.66 -11.61
CA SER A 114 -20.63 1.86 -12.03
C SER A 114 -20.21 0.68 -12.92
N PRO A 115 -21.07 -0.31 -13.15
CA PRO A 115 -20.81 -1.43 -14.06
C PRO A 115 -20.90 -1.01 -15.55
N ASP A 116 -20.28 0.13 -15.93
CA ASP A 116 -20.28 0.67 -17.29
C ASP A 116 -19.07 0.14 -18.10
N ALA A 117 -19.38 -0.54 -19.23
CA ALA A 117 -18.38 -1.09 -20.12
C ALA A 117 -17.50 -0.01 -20.79
N GLN A 118 -18.01 1.20 -21.01
CA GLN A 118 -17.24 2.28 -21.57
C GLN A 118 -16.24 2.87 -20.53
N GLU A 119 -16.67 2.94 -19.26
CA GLU A 119 -15.78 3.31 -18.16
C GLU A 119 -14.63 2.30 -18.03
N LEU A 120 -14.95 0.99 -18.03
CA LEU A 120 -13.96 -0.08 -18.02
C LEU A 120 -12.97 0.04 -19.18
N LYS A 121 -13.48 0.22 -20.40
CA LYS A 121 -12.64 0.36 -21.62
C LYS A 121 -11.67 1.54 -21.49
N ARG A 122 -12.14 2.70 -21.00
CA ARG A 122 -11.29 3.88 -20.77
C ARG A 122 -10.24 3.62 -19.69
N SER A 123 -10.61 2.97 -18.58
CA SER A 123 -9.72 2.60 -17.48
C SER A 123 -8.57 1.69 -17.97
N LEU A 124 -8.89 0.60 -18.67
CA LEU A 124 -7.90 -0.32 -19.23
C LEU A 124 -6.97 0.37 -20.26
N ALA A 125 -7.52 1.26 -21.08
CA ALA A 125 -6.73 2.03 -22.05
C ALA A 125 -5.74 2.97 -21.35
N ARG A 126 -6.15 3.68 -20.29
CA ARG A 126 -5.27 4.53 -19.47
C ARG A 126 -4.19 3.71 -18.79
N LEU A 127 -4.54 2.57 -18.21
CA LEU A 127 -3.61 1.64 -17.59
C LEU A 127 -2.70 0.89 -18.58
N LYS A 128 -2.93 1.07 -19.90
CA LYS A 128 -2.18 0.38 -20.98
C LYS A 128 -2.11 -1.15 -20.77
N THR A 129 -3.23 -1.75 -20.39
CA THR A 129 -3.32 -3.18 -20.13
C THR A 129 -4.65 -3.73 -20.62
N ALA A 130 -4.68 -4.99 -21.01
CA ALA A 130 -5.93 -5.69 -21.35
C ALA A 130 -6.63 -6.27 -20.10
N ARG A 131 -5.93 -6.34 -18.96
CA ARG A 131 -6.45 -6.94 -17.73
C ARG A 131 -5.86 -6.29 -16.48
N VAL A 132 -6.64 -6.27 -15.40
CA VAL A 132 -6.19 -5.90 -14.05
C VAL A 132 -6.25 -7.12 -13.14
N ASP A 133 -5.65 -7.04 -11.96
CA ASP A 133 -5.72 -8.13 -11.00
C ASP A 133 -7.00 -8.03 -10.17
N LEU A 134 -7.36 -6.83 -9.70
CA LEU A 134 -8.57 -6.60 -8.93
C LEU A 134 -9.37 -5.44 -9.54
N LEU A 135 -10.63 -5.72 -9.88
CA LEU A 135 -11.59 -4.72 -10.33
C LEU A 135 -12.67 -4.52 -9.26
N GLN A 136 -12.86 -3.28 -8.81
CA GLN A 136 -13.72 -2.98 -7.67
C GLN A 136 -14.87 -2.04 -8.05
N LEU A 137 -16.04 -2.27 -7.47
CA LEU A 137 -17.12 -1.29 -7.44
C LEU A 137 -16.76 -0.20 -6.44
N HIS A 138 -16.65 1.03 -6.92
CA HIS A 138 -16.21 2.17 -6.13
C HIS A 138 -17.35 2.74 -5.28
N ASN A 139 -17.09 2.97 -3.98
CA ASN A 139 -18.03 3.65 -3.08
C ASN A 139 -19.44 3.03 -3.03
N VAL A 140 -19.54 1.83 -2.48
CA VAL A 140 -20.87 1.19 -2.24
C VAL A 140 -21.70 2.07 -1.31
N ARG A 141 -22.82 2.60 -1.84
CA ARG A 141 -23.76 3.50 -1.14
C ARG A 141 -25.17 2.95 -1.04
N SER A 142 -25.48 1.89 -1.78
CA SER A 142 -26.81 1.26 -1.82
C SER A 142 -26.72 -0.24 -1.57
N LYS A 143 -27.64 -0.76 -0.75
CA LYS A 143 -27.79 -2.20 -0.48
C LYS A 143 -28.13 -3.02 -1.73
N GLN A 144 -28.68 -2.39 -2.77
CA GLN A 144 -29.10 -3.02 -4.02
C GLN A 144 -27.98 -3.13 -5.06
N GLN A 145 -26.82 -2.49 -4.84
CA GLN A 145 -25.72 -2.58 -5.79
C GLN A 145 -25.27 -4.04 -5.97
N SER A 146 -25.06 -4.43 -7.23
CA SER A 146 -24.71 -5.80 -7.63
C SER A 146 -23.32 -5.86 -8.26
N LEU A 147 -22.67 -7.01 -8.14
CA LEU A 147 -21.40 -7.33 -8.77
C LEU A 147 -21.55 -8.27 -9.98
N GLU A 148 -22.75 -8.51 -10.46
CA GLU A 148 -23.02 -9.43 -11.58
C GLU A 148 -22.16 -9.08 -12.81
N ARG A 149 -22.18 -7.82 -13.24
CA ARG A 149 -21.39 -7.36 -14.39
C ARG A 149 -19.87 -7.47 -14.16
N PHE A 150 -19.41 -7.23 -12.94
CA PHE A 150 -18.02 -7.42 -12.58
C PHE A 150 -17.59 -8.90 -12.65
N ARG A 151 -18.48 -9.82 -12.27
CA ARG A 151 -18.24 -11.26 -12.39
C ARG A 151 -18.23 -11.73 -13.85
N GLU A 152 -19.06 -11.16 -14.70
CA GLU A 152 -18.99 -11.42 -16.14
C GLU A 152 -17.62 -11.04 -16.70
N TRP A 153 -17.11 -9.85 -16.35
CA TRP A 153 -15.77 -9.41 -16.75
C TRP A 153 -14.66 -10.29 -16.16
N LYS A 154 -14.83 -10.77 -14.93
CA LYS A 154 -13.93 -11.79 -14.36
C LYS A 154 -13.96 -13.09 -15.17
N GLY A 155 -15.13 -13.58 -15.56
CA GLY A 155 -15.29 -14.75 -16.42
C GLY A 155 -14.68 -14.57 -17.82
N GLN A 156 -14.64 -13.35 -18.33
CA GLN A 156 -13.98 -12.96 -19.60
C GLN A 156 -12.47 -12.77 -19.46
N GLY A 157 -11.90 -12.90 -18.26
CA GLY A 157 -10.47 -12.73 -18.02
C GLY A 157 -9.98 -11.27 -17.93
N VAL A 158 -10.91 -10.30 -17.88
CA VAL A 158 -10.58 -8.87 -17.73
C VAL A 158 -10.02 -8.54 -16.35
N CYS A 159 -10.44 -9.27 -15.33
CA CYS A 159 -9.87 -9.20 -14.00
C CYS A 159 -9.77 -10.60 -13.37
N ARG A 160 -8.88 -10.74 -12.38
CA ARG A 160 -8.69 -11.99 -11.62
C ARG A 160 -9.59 -12.03 -10.39
N TYR A 161 -9.81 -10.88 -9.79
CA TYR A 161 -10.59 -10.69 -8.57
C TYR A 161 -11.58 -9.55 -8.73
N VAL A 162 -12.69 -9.67 -8.00
CA VAL A 162 -13.74 -8.64 -7.93
C VAL A 162 -13.86 -8.16 -6.50
N GLY A 163 -14.01 -6.84 -6.30
CA GLY A 163 -14.11 -6.22 -4.99
C GLY A 163 -15.17 -5.14 -4.89
N ILE A 164 -15.36 -4.67 -3.67
CA ILE A 164 -16.18 -3.50 -3.33
C ILE A 164 -15.38 -2.54 -2.46
N THR A 165 -15.71 -1.25 -2.51
CA THR A 165 -15.04 -0.26 -1.68
C THR A 165 -16.01 0.70 -0.99
N SER A 166 -15.61 1.22 0.17
CA SER A 166 -16.10 2.48 0.73
C SER A 166 -15.08 3.09 1.68
N THR A 167 -15.00 4.42 1.71
CA THR A 167 -14.19 5.18 2.66
C THR A 167 -15.04 6.01 3.61
N SER A 168 -16.34 5.68 3.74
CA SER A 168 -17.29 6.37 4.60
C SER A 168 -17.99 5.42 5.56
N ARG A 169 -17.89 5.65 6.86
CA ARG A 169 -18.63 4.89 7.89
C ARG A 169 -20.15 4.97 7.69
N ARG A 170 -20.65 6.03 7.06
CA ARG A 170 -22.07 6.18 6.73
C ARG A 170 -22.56 5.08 5.79
N ASP A 171 -21.70 4.56 4.95
CA ASP A 171 -22.01 3.55 3.95
C ASP A 171 -21.90 2.11 4.48
N TYR A 172 -21.40 1.89 5.70
CA TYR A 172 -21.21 0.55 6.28
C TYR A 172 -22.44 -0.35 6.19
N PRO A 173 -23.69 0.12 6.49
CA PRO A 173 -24.86 -0.74 6.32
C PRO A 173 -25.12 -1.21 4.88
N ALA A 174 -24.70 -0.42 3.88
CA ALA A 174 -24.76 -0.83 2.48
C ALA A 174 -23.63 -1.80 2.14
N VAL A 175 -22.41 -1.50 2.59
CA VAL A 175 -21.23 -2.38 2.41
C VAL A 175 -21.48 -3.75 3.02
N GLU A 176 -21.99 -3.83 4.26
CA GLU A 176 -22.32 -5.09 4.93
C GLU A 176 -23.35 -5.91 4.17
N ALA A 177 -24.41 -5.26 3.69
CA ALA A 177 -25.46 -5.93 2.91
C ALA A 177 -24.92 -6.49 1.58
N VAL A 178 -24.10 -5.70 0.85
CA VAL A 178 -23.50 -6.14 -0.41
C VAL A 178 -22.44 -7.20 -0.14
N LEU A 179 -21.56 -7.02 0.85
CA LEU A 179 -20.51 -7.97 1.22
C LEU A 179 -21.10 -9.35 1.55
N LYS A 180 -22.16 -9.38 2.37
CA LYS A 180 -22.85 -10.62 2.76
C LYS A 180 -23.54 -11.32 1.58
N ARG A 181 -24.22 -10.55 0.74
CA ARG A 181 -24.97 -11.10 -0.40
C ARG A 181 -24.05 -11.51 -1.55
N GLU A 182 -23.13 -10.63 -1.93
CA GLU A 182 -22.31 -10.79 -3.12
C GLU A 182 -21.02 -11.59 -2.88
N LYS A 183 -20.55 -11.69 -1.64
CA LYS A 183 -19.29 -12.41 -1.27
C LYS A 183 -18.16 -12.13 -2.26
N PRO A 184 -17.75 -10.85 -2.44
CA PRO A 184 -16.67 -10.50 -3.35
C PRO A 184 -15.34 -11.09 -2.88
N ASP A 185 -14.33 -11.12 -3.78
CA ASP A 185 -12.97 -11.56 -3.42
C ASP A 185 -12.30 -10.56 -2.46
N PHE A 186 -12.65 -9.25 -2.56
CA PHE A 186 -12.07 -8.19 -1.74
C PHE A 186 -13.11 -7.18 -1.26
N VAL A 187 -12.85 -6.63 -0.08
CA VAL A 187 -13.45 -5.38 0.40
C VAL A 187 -12.34 -4.40 0.74
N GLN A 188 -12.45 -3.17 0.22
CA GLN A 188 -11.56 -2.06 0.57
C GLN A 188 -12.31 -1.07 1.44
N ILE A 189 -11.79 -0.80 2.63
CA ILE A 189 -12.48 -0.01 3.65
C ILE A 189 -11.54 1.00 4.31
N ASP A 190 -12.07 2.15 4.74
CA ASP A 190 -11.34 3.09 5.58
C ASP A 190 -11.04 2.46 6.95
N TYR A 191 -9.78 2.31 7.26
CA TYR A 191 -9.33 1.77 8.53
C TYR A 191 -7.96 2.34 8.90
N SER A 192 -7.91 2.96 10.07
CA SER A 192 -6.70 3.54 10.65
C SER A 192 -6.76 3.45 12.18
N LEU A 193 -5.65 3.70 12.86
CA LEU A 193 -5.58 3.63 14.31
C LEU A 193 -6.55 4.60 14.99
N ASP A 194 -6.81 5.77 14.38
CA ASP A 194 -7.80 6.77 14.85
C ASP A 194 -9.22 6.54 14.28
N ASN A 195 -9.42 5.54 13.41
CA ASN A 195 -10.72 5.16 12.87
C ASN A 195 -10.89 3.64 12.82
N ARG A 196 -11.32 3.06 13.94
CA ARG A 196 -11.41 1.61 14.16
C ARG A 196 -12.82 1.03 13.92
N GLY A 197 -13.70 1.79 13.25
CA GLY A 197 -15.09 1.36 13.03
C GLY A 197 -15.22 0.02 12.30
N ALA A 198 -14.33 -0.25 11.35
CA ALA A 198 -14.33 -1.49 10.57
C ALA A 198 -14.12 -2.76 11.44
N GLU A 199 -13.42 -2.67 12.58
CA GLU A 199 -13.18 -3.81 13.48
C GLU A 199 -14.46 -4.44 14.03
N LYS A 200 -15.53 -3.64 14.15
CA LYS A 200 -16.79 -4.05 14.78
C LYS A 200 -17.68 -4.88 13.85
N SER A 201 -17.67 -4.62 12.55
CA SER A 201 -18.60 -5.26 11.61
C SER A 201 -17.96 -5.72 10.30
N ILE A 202 -17.20 -4.85 9.62
CA ILE A 202 -16.69 -5.16 8.28
C ILE A 202 -15.61 -6.25 8.32
N LEU A 203 -14.63 -6.15 9.23
CA LEU A 203 -13.56 -7.15 9.32
C LEU A 203 -14.05 -8.54 9.72
N PRO A 204 -14.95 -8.70 10.72
CA PRO A 204 -15.57 -9.99 11.01
C PRO A 204 -16.34 -10.57 9.83
N LEU A 205 -17.17 -9.76 9.18
CA LEU A 205 -17.97 -10.20 8.04
C LEU A 205 -17.08 -10.56 6.83
N ALA A 206 -16.02 -9.81 6.56
CA ALA A 206 -15.07 -10.13 5.51
C ALA A 206 -14.41 -11.50 5.73
N ALA A 207 -14.04 -11.80 6.98
CA ALA A 207 -13.49 -13.10 7.35
C ALA A 207 -14.53 -14.23 7.17
N GLU A 208 -15.79 -14.02 7.56
CA GLU A 208 -16.89 -14.97 7.38
C GLU A 208 -17.10 -15.33 5.90
N VAL A 209 -17.13 -14.33 5.01
CA VAL A 209 -17.36 -14.54 3.58
C VAL A 209 -16.11 -14.84 2.78
N ARG A 210 -14.93 -14.94 3.44
CA ARG A 210 -13.61 -15.19 2.84
C ARG A 210 -13.17 -14.08 1.87
N ALA A 211 -13.49 -12.83 2.15
CA ALA A 211 -13.02 -11.68 1.39
C ALA A 211 -11.69 -11.14 1.94
N GLY A 212 -10.74 -10.84 1.06
CA GLY A 212 -9.53 -10.11 1.43
C GLY A 212 -9.85 -8.66 1.80
N VAL A 213 -9.16 -8.12 2.80
CA VAL A 213 -9.37 -6.74 3.25
C VAL A 213 -8.19 -5.86 2.83
N LEU A 214 -8.49 -4.82 2.04
CA LEU A 214 -7.56 -3.72 1.76
C LEU A 214 -7.95 -2.52 2.65
N THR A 215 -6.97 -1.93 3.35
CA THR A 215 -7.26 -0.76 4.18
C THR A 215 -6.88 0.52 3.45
N ALA A 216 -7.90 1.32 3.12
CA ALA A 216 -7.73 2.68 2.61
C ALA A 216 -7.50 3.67 3.76
N VAL A 217 -6.90 4.81 3.44
CA VAL A 217 -6.70 5.93 4.38
C VAL A 217 -5.99 5.51 5.69
N PRO A 218 -4.92 4.68 5.64
CA PRO A 218 -4.32 4.08 6.83
C PRO A 218 -3.70 5.09 7.80
N TYR A 219 -3.48 6.34 7.34
CA TYR A 219 -2.95 7.46 8.13
C TYR A 219 -4.01 8.50 8.50
N GLY A 220 -5.31 8.19 8.34
CA GLY A 220 -6.39 9.11 8.65
C GLY A 220 -6.33 10.42 7.85
N ASN A 221 -5.95 10.39 6.56
CA ASN A 221 -5.67 11.60 5.75
C ASN A 221 -4.65 12.53 6.42
N GLY A 222 -3.58 11.97 6.98
CA GLY A 222 -2.51 12.72 7.64
C GLY A 222 -2.86 13.20 9.07
N ARG A 223 -4.06 12.90 9.61
CA ARG A 223 -4.41 13.26 10.99
C ARG A 223 -3.44 12.65 12.00
N LEU A 224 -3.11 11.37 11.82
CA LEU A 224 -2.20 10.65 12.72
C LEU A 224 -0.80 11.28 12.76
N PHE A 225 -0.27 11.75 11.62
CA PHE A 225 1.02 12.45 11.60
C PHE A 225 0.95 13.83 12.27
N ARG A 226 -0.17 14.55 12.13
CA ARG A 226 -0.35 15.83 12.85
C ARG A 226 -0.40 15.62 14.37
N LEU A 227 -1.02 14.53 14.82
CA LEU A 227 -1.13 14.19 16.24
C LEU A 227 0.22 13.90 16.91
N VAL A 228 1.13 13.26 16.16
CA VAL A 228 2.47 12.89 16.65
C VAL A 228 3.56 13.87 16.22
N HIS A 229 3.20 15.02 15.66
CA HIS A 229 4.18 16.01 15.20
C HIS A 229 5.07 16.46 16.36
N GLY A 230 6.39 16.43 16.14
CA GLY A 230 7.38 16.77 17.16
C GLY A 230 7.55 15.74 18.29
N LYS A 231 6.88 14.60 18.23
CA LYS A 231 7.02 13.52 19.23
C LYS A 231 7.93 12.41 18.70
N GLU A 232 8.75 11.86 19.59
CA GLU A 232 9.53 10.65 19.30
C GLU A 232 8.68 9.41 19.40
N LEU A 233 9.07 8.37 18.63
CA LEU A 233 8.47 7.06 18.74
C LEU A 233 8.77 6.47 20.13
N PRO A 234 7.77 5.99 20.88
CA PRO A 234 7.99 5.42 22.22
C PRO A 234 8.96 4.23 22.18
N ASP A 235 9.83 4.10 23.17
CA ASP A 235 10.84 3.03 23.21
C ASP A 235 10.22 1.63 23.10
N TRP A 236 9.09 1.40 23.73
CA TRP A 236 8.39 0.11 23.65
C TRP A 236 7.89 -0.23 22.24
N ALA A 237 7.71 0.75 21.36
CA ALA A 237 7.29 0.53 19.99
C ALA A 237 8.47 0.21 19.07
N ARG A 238 9.72 0.56 19.46
CA ARG A 238 10.93 0.35 18.67
C ARG A 238 11.24 -1.13 18.43
N VAL A 239 10.62 -2.04 19.20
CA VAL A 239 10.75 -3.49 18.98
C VAL A 239 10.07 -3.96 17.70
N PHE A 240 9.11 -3.21 17.16
CA PHE A 240 8.42 -3.55 15.92
C PHE A 240 8.36 -2.43 14.88
N ALA A 241 8.61 -1.16 15.22
CA ALA A 241 8.53 -0.04 14.29
C ALA A 241 9.75 0.89 14.40
N ASN A 242 10.21 1.43 13.26
CA ASN A 242 11.34 2.37 13.20
C ASN A 242 10.88 3.82 12.90
N SER A 243 9.61 4.02 12.56
CA SER A 243 9.02 5.30 12.25
C SER A 243 7.56 5.34 12.65
N TRP A 244 6.97 6.55 12.70
CA TRP A 244 5.54 6.71 12.89
C TRP A 244 4.73 6.09 11.74
N GLY A 245 5.21 6.18 10.49
CA GLY A 245 4.58 5.53 9.35
C GLY A 245 4.47 4.02 9.56
N GLN A 246 5.58 3.37 9.93
CA GLN A 246 5.58 1.94 10.24
C GLN A 246 4.72 1.59 11.47
N PHE A 247 4.74 2.42 12.51
CA PHE A 247 3.90 2.25 13.69
C PHE A 247 2.42 2.14 13.29
N PHE A 248 1.91 3.12 12.54
CA PHE A 248 0.51 3.13 12.11
C PHE A 248 0.15 1.97 11.18
N LEU A 249 1.01 1.64 10.20
CA LEU A 249 0.75 0.51 9.29
C LEU A 249 0.79 -0.83 10.03
N LYS A 250 1.73 -1.02 10.94
CA LYS A 250 1.85 -2.26 11.71
C LYS A 250 0.70 -2.45 12.69
N TYR A 251 0.08 -1.38 13.20
CA TYR A 251 -1.18 -1.50 13.93
C TYR A 251 -2.24 -2.24 13.11
N LEU A 252 -2.40 -1.86 11.84
CA LEU A 252 -3.36 -2.47 10.93
C LEU A 252 -2.96 -3.90 10.56
N LEU A 253 -1.69 -4.11 10.23
CA LEU A 253 -1.14 -5.42 9.87
C LEU A 253 -1.11 -6.42 11.05
N GLY A 254 -1.15 -5.93 12.30
CA GLY A 254 -1.31 -6.75 13.50
C GLY A 254 -2.70 -7.40 13.59
N ASP A 255 -3.68 -6.96 12.80
CA ASP A 255 -4.95 -7.66 12.66
C ASP A 255 -4.84 -8.70 11.53
N PRO A 256 -4.95 -10.01 11.83
CA PRO A 256 -4.77 -11.06 10.83
C PRO A 256 -5.84 -11.05 9.72
N ARG A 257 -6.96 -10.34 9.92
CA ARG A 257 -8.02 -10.19 8.91
C ARG A 257 -7.66 -9.18 7.82
N VAL A 258 -6.66 -8.30 8.06
CA VAL A 258 -6.16 -7.34 7.06
C VAL A 258 -5.24 -8.05 6.08
N THR A 259 -5.59 -8.01 4.79
CA THR A 259 -4.77 -8.60 3.72
C THR A 259 -3.64 -7.66 3.31
N ALA A 260 -3.93 -6.39 3.07
CA ALA A 260 -2.91 -5.38 2.78
C ALA A 260 -3.36 -3.97 3.17
N VAL A 261 -2.38 -3.13 3.48
CA VAL A 261 -2.56 -1.69 3.69
C VAL A 261 -2.10 -0.93 2.44
N ILE A 262 -2.80 0.14 2.06
CA ILE A 262 -2.52 0.90 0.83
C ILE A 262 -2.28 2.40 1.12
N PRO A 263 -1.16 2.75 1.79
CA PRO A 263 -0.79 4.15 1.99
C PRO A 263 -0.54 4.84 0.65
N GLY A 264 -1.03 6.07 0.48
CA GLY A 264 -0.73 6.94 -0.66
C GLY A 264 0.51 7.80 -0.38
N THR A 265 1.42 7.87 -1.35
CA THR A 265 2.57 8.79 -1.31
C THR A 265 3.12 9.07 -2.70
N GLY A 266 3.56 10.32 -2.93
CA GLY A 266 4.34 10.73 -4.09
C GLY A 266 5.85 10.82 -3.82
N ASP A 267 6.31 10.41 -2.62
CA ASP A 267 7.71 10.45 -2.20
C ASP A 267 8.29 9.03 -2.10
N PRO A 268 9.36 8.70 -2.85
CA PRO A 268 9.98 7.38 -2.83
C PRO A 268 10.61 7.03 -1.47
N SER A 269 11.02 8.01 -0.67
CA SER A 269 11.53 7.77 0.69
C SER A 269 10.43 7.32 1.63
N HIS A 270 9.26 7.95 1.56
CA HIS A 270 8.08 7.53 2.29
C HIS A 270 7.60 6.13 1.85
N MET A 271 7.69 5.81 0.55
CA MET A 271 7.34 4.46 0.08
C MET A 271 8.31 3.41 0.61
N THR A 272 9.60 3.73 0.67
CA THR A 272 10.62 2.85 1.27
C THR A 272 10.33 2.60 2.76
N ASP A 273 9.99 3.65 3.51
CA ASP A 273 9.60 3.53 4.92
C ASP A 273 8.32 2.71 5.10
N ASN A 274 7.28 2.98 4.29
CA ASN A 274 6.04 2.21 4.31
C ASN A 274 6.28 0.73 4.04
N ALA A 275 7.12 0.40 3.05
CA ALA A 275 7.49 -0.98 2.74
C ALA A 275 8.22 -1.67 3.91
N GLY A 276 8.95 -0.91 4.73
CA GLY A 276 9.56 -1.39 5.97
C GLY A 276 8.56 -1.99 6.96
N ALA A 277 7.28 -1.58 6.91
CA ALA A 277 6.23 -2.16 7.75
C ALA A 277 5.97 -3.65 7.43
N MET A 278 6.37 -4.15 6.26
CA MET A 278 6.28 -5.57 5.91
C MET A 278 7.41 -6.42 6.50
N ARG A 279 8.31 -5.86 7.32
CA ARG A 279 9.47 -6.57 7.86
C ARG A 279 9.48 -6.55 9.37
N GLY A 280 10.05 -7.60 9.97
CA GLY A 280 10.15 -7.74 11.41
C GLY A 280 8.81 -8.06 12.08
N PRO A 281 8.76 -8.05 13.42
CA PRO A 281 7.58 -8.45 14.17
C PRO A 281 6.41 -7.49 13.94
N LEU A 282 5.20 -8.04 14.01
CA LEU A 282 3.96 -7.28 14.08
C LEU A 282 3.52 -7.17 15.54
N PRO A 283 2.84 -6.09 15.94
CA PRO A 283 2.32 -5.96 17.30
C PRO A 283 1.27 -7.02 17.58
N ASP A 284 1.38 -7.63 18.74
CA ASP A 284 0.40 -8.55 19.30
C ASP A 284 -0.85 -7.80 19.80
N PRO A 285 -1.92 -8.49 20.25
CA PRO A 285 -3.14 -7.83 20.74
C PRO A 285 -2.91 -6.85 21.91
N ASP A 286 -1.98 -7.14 22.82
CA ASP A 286 -1.69 -6.29 23.96
C ASP A 286 -0.93 -5.02 23.52
N GLN A 287 0.04 -5.20 22.63
CA GLN A 287 0.75 -4.09 22.01
C GLN A 287 -0.21 -3.21 21.19
N ARG A 288 -1.15 -3.79 20.44
CA ARG A 288 -2.17 -3.03 19.71
C ARG A 288 -3.07 -2.23 20.66
N ARG A 289 -3.49 -2.78 21.81
CA ARG A 289 -4.21 -2.00 22.83
C ARG A 289 -3.38 -0.83 23.33
N ARG A 290 -2.12 -1.07 23.66
CA ARG A 290 -1.20 -0.01 24.11
C ARG A 290 -1.01 1.09 23.05
N MET A 291 -0.99 0.71 21.76
CA MET A 291 -0.94 1.69 20.67
C MET A 291 -2.19 2.58 20.62
N ILE A 292 -3.37 1.99 20.85
CA ILE A 292 -4.64 2.73 20.93
C ILE A 292 -4.59 3.72 22.10
N GLU A 293 -4.34 3.22 23.32
CA GLU A 293 -4.26 4.03 24.54
C GLU A 293 -3.27 5.17 24.41
N PHE A 294 -2.10 4.89 23.83
CA PHE A 294 -1.08 5.91 23.60
C PHE A 294 -1.60 7.01 22.67
N VAL A 295 -2.18 6.66 21.53
CA VAL A 295 -2.67 7.65 20.55
C VAL A 295 -3.89 8.42 21.09
N GLU A 296 -4.76 7.78 21.89
CA GLU A 296 -5.90 8.45 22.54
C GLU A 296 -5.48 9.40 23.66
N SER A 297 -4.28 9.27 24.21
CA SER A 297 -3.71 10.13 25.24
C SER A 297 -3.02 11.40 24.69
N LEU A 298 -2.84 11.50 23.37
CA LEU A 298 -2.15 12.63 22.72
C LEU A 298 -3.07 13.80 22.44
#